data_c34686628c58d4a83fa4b756e3219f2f
#
_entry.id   c34686628c58d4a83fa4b756e3219f2f
#
_cell.length_a   1.000
_cell.length_b   1.000
_cell.length_c   1.000
_cell.angle_alpha   90.00
_cell.angle_beta   90.00
_cell.angle_gamma   90.00
#
_symmetry.space_group_name_H-M   'P 1'
#
loop_
_entity.id
_entity.type
_entity.pdbx_description
1 polymer ?
#
loop_
_entity_poly.entity_id
_entity_poly.type
_entity_poly.pdbx_seq_one_letter_code
_entity_poly.pdbx_strand_id
1 'polypeptide(L)'
;VTPVDRFRALLRIPTISRSDESEVLWEKFDQLVAALPALYPLVHTMLTRELVAGHSMLYRWAGTSDGSPTVLMAHYDVVPATNERWEHPPFDADLVGEGDGQELWGRGTLDDKGAMVSILEAVEASLERGVTPHNDVYLSFGHNEETSGSGTIAIVALLEGRGIRPAFVLDEGGAVVEGIFPGVTKPIAVVGVSEKGIMSVELAVAQDGGHASTPPKLSATTRLARAIVRLNGRPFRASFTSPNIEMISTVGAHAKQPYRWVFTNLWLTRGLLLWLFARLGDETNAMIRTTGVVTQLSGSQAENALAETATAILNVRVAIDSSVDAALAHIRQAIRDDAVTVTPLHPSEPSPVSPTTGAPWTLLRATAEAVYPGTVVTPYIQLGASDSRHFTRICDAVYRFTPFEISLEERGTLHAVNERIHVATWLRGIEFYEKLVAAL
;
A
#
# COMPACT_ATOMS: atom_id res chain seq x y z
N VAL A 1 -28.81 -2.03 -13.38
CA VAL A 1 -27.33 -1.98 -13.55
C VAL A 1 -26.75 -2.83 -12.45
N THR A 2 -25.97 -3.87 -12.81
CA THR A 2 -25.34 -4.76 -11.82
C THR A 2 -24.13 -4.08 -11.16
N PRO A 3 -23.66 -4.57 -9.98
CA PRO A 3 -22.41 -4.10 -9.39
C PRO A 3 -21.23 -4.15 -10.39
N VAL A 4 -21.12 -5.23 -11.16
CA VAL A 4 -20.07 -5.38 -12.18
C VAL A 4 -20.18 -4.31 -13.28
N ASP A 5 -21.39 -3.97 -13.71
CA ASP A 5 -21.58 -2.90 -14.73
C ASP A 5 -21.14 -1.53 -14.20
N ARG A 6 -21.44 -1.22 -12.93
CA ARG A 6 -21.01 0.02 -12.27
C ARG A 6 -19.49 0.06 -12.15
N PHE A 7 -18.86 -1.04 -11.74
CA PHE A 7 -17.41 -1.13 -11.66
C PHE A 7 -16.75 -0.91 -13.03
N ARG A 8 -17.22 -1.61 -14.05
CA ARG A 8 -16.75 -1.43 -15.43
C ARG A 8 -16.89 0.01 -15.93
N ALA A 9 -18.00 0.67 -15.59
CA ALA A 9 -18.22 2.07 -15.98
C ALA A 9 -17.15 3.00 -15.37
N LEU A 10 -16.74 2.77 -14.11
CA LEU A 10 -15.74 3.58 -13.42
C LEU A 10 -14.29 3.21 -13.84
N LEU A 11 -14.01 1.94 -14.17
CA LEU A 11 -12.72 1.53 -14.70
C LEU A 11 -12.42 2.16 -16.07
N ARG A 12 -13.42 2.36 -16.89
CA ARG A 12 -13.29 3.01 -18.22
C ARG A 12 -12.92 4.48 -18.17
N ILE A 13 -12.91 5.09 -17.00
CA ILE A 13 -12.48 6.47 -16.82
C ILE A 13 -11.03 6.47 -16.33
N PRO A 14 -10.04 6.84 -17.15
CA PRO A 14 -8.61 6.75 -16.84
C PRO A 14 -8.16 7.90 -15.93
N THR A 15 -8.36 7.77 -14.63
CA THR A 15 -7.93 8.73 -13.61
C THR A 15 -6.44 8.54 -13.28
N ILE A 16 -5.58 8.78 -14.27
CA ILE A 16 -4.14 8.60 -14.13
C ILE A 16 -3.53 9.77 -13.38
N SER A 17 -2.95 9.50 -12.21
CA SER A 17 -2.16 10.48 -11.47
C SER A 17 -0.73 10.56 -12.02
N ARG A 18 -0.09 11.73 -11.83
CA ARG A 18 1.29 11.99 -12.24
C ARG A 18 1.97 12.87 -11.21
N SER A 19 3.29 12.68 -11.05
CA SER A 19 4.10 13.51 -10.15
C SER A 19 4.13 14.98 -10.58
N ASP A 20 4.03 15.26 -11.88
CA ASP A 20 3.80 16.60 -12.42
C ASP A 20 2.29 16.80 -12.63
N GLU A 21 1.68 17.57 -11.73
CA GLU A 21 0.24 17.84 -11.77
C GLU A 21 -0.21 18.56 -13.06
N SER A 22 0.69 19.22 -13.77
CA SER A 22 0.38 19.86 -15.07
C SER A 22 0.13 18.86 -16.20
N GLU A 23 0.55 17.60 -16.02
CA GLU A 23 0.33 16.50 -16.97
C GLU A 23 -0.91 15.67 -16.62
N VAL A 24 -1.60 15.98 -15.52
CA VAL A 24 -2.79 15.25 -15.09
C VAL A 24 -3.99 15.73 -15.91
N LEU A 25 -4.77 14.76 -16.44
CA LEU A 25 -6.03 15.05 -17.14
C LEU A 25 -7.18 15.18 -16.14
N TRP A 26 -7.26 16.32 -15.47
CA TRP A 26 -8.23 16.57 -14.40
C TRP A 26 -9.69 16.36 -14.83
N GLU A 27 -10.02 16.57 -16.11
CA GLU A 27 -11.34 16.29 -16.66
C GLU A 27 -11.75 14.81 -16.51
N LYS A 28 -10.79 13.86 -16.36
CA LYS A 28 -11.09 12.46 -16.10
C LYS A 28 -11.49 12.24 -14.65
N PHE A 29 -10.87 12.96 -13.73
CA PHE A 29 -11.24 12.96 -12.32
C PHE A 29 -12.63 13.57 -12.14
N ASP A 30 -12.89 14.72 -12.78
CA ASP A 30 -14.21 15.36 -12.79
C ASP A 30 -15.29 14.43 -13.39
N GLN A 31 -14.96 13.73 -14.48
CA GLN A 31 -15.86 12.76 -15.14
C GLN A 31 -16.23 11.63 -14.17
N LEU A 32 -15.25 11.07 -13.43
CA LEU A 32 -15.53 10.01 -12.46
C LEU A 32 -16.41 10.53 -11.32
N VAL A 33 -16.06 11.66 -10.72
CA VAL A 33 -16.83 12.28 -9.63
C VAL A 33 -18.27 12.60 -10.06
N ALA A 34 -18.45 13.05 -11.31
CA ALA A 34 -19.78 13.36 -11.88
C ALA A 34 -20.60 12.10 -12.19
N ALA A 35 -19.98 10.97 -12.46
CA ALA A 35 -20.69 9.71 -12.74
C ALA A 35 -21.31 9.06 -11.47
N LEU A 36 -20.66 9.26 -10.31
CA LEU A 36 -21.05 8.59 -9.06
C LEU A 36 -22.51 8.81 -8.63
N PRO A 37 -23.12 10.02 -8.70
CA PRO A 37 -24.51 10.21 -8.29
C PRO A 37 -25.52 9.39 -9.09
N ALA A 38 -25.25 9.12 -10.37
CA ALA A 38 -26.13 8.30 -11.20
C ALA A 38 -25.94 6.79 -10.92
N LEU A 39 -24.75 6.38 -10.51
CA LEU A 39 -24.40 4.99 -10.20
C LEU A 39 -24.81 4.60 -8.77
N TYR A 40 -24.73 5.53 -7.83
CA TYR A 40 -24.99 5.33 -6.39
C TYR A 40 -25.92 6.43 -5.85
N PRO A 41 -27.21 6.41 -6.24
CA PRO A 41 -28.15 7.48 -5.90
C PRO A 41 -28.46 7.59 -4.40
N LEU A 42 -28.51 6.48 -3.66
CA LEU A 42 -28.77 6.52 -2.21
C LEU A 42 -27.57 7.07 -1.45
N VAL A 43 -26.34 6.65 -1.80
CA VAL A 43 -25.12 7.25 -1.23
C VAL A 43 -25.13 8.77 -1.38
N HIS A 44 -25.51 9.28 -2.56
CA HIS A 44 -25.49 10.73 -2.84
C HIS A 44 -26.71 11.48 -2.30
N THR A 45 -27.77 10.77 -1.92
CA THR A 45 -28.96 11.39 -1.31
C THR A 45 -28.88 11.39 0.21
N MET A 46 -28.29 10.32 0.79
CA MET A 46 -28.31 10.09 2.24
C MET A 46 -27.01 10.52 2.95
N LEU A 47 -25.87 10.49 2.24
CA LEU A 47 -24.58 10.92 2.78
C LEU A 47 -24.26 12.35 2.34
N THR A 48 -23.53 13.07 3.21
CA THR A 48 -22.96 14.36 2.83
C THR A 48 -21.61 14.15 2.18
N ARG A 49 -21.41 14.68 0.97
CA ARG A 49 -20.11 14.63 0.26
C ARG A 49 -19.45 16.00 0.26
N GLU A 50 -18.16 16.04 0.58
CA GLU A 50 -17.28 17.19 0.42
C GLU A 50 -16.13 16.84 -0.53
N LEU A 51 -15.75 17.78 -1.41
CA LEU A 51 -14.51 17.68 -2.17
C LEU A 51 -13.39 18.40 -1.39
N VAL A 52 -12.32 17.69 -1.15
CA VAL A 52 -11.15 18.19 -0.39
C VAL A 52 -9.96 18.22 -1.32
N ALA A 53 -9.16 19.27 -1.26
CA ALA A 53 -8.02 19.48 -2.16
C ALA A 53 -8.40 19.35 -3.65
N GLY A 54 -9.58 19.81 -4.04
CA GLY A 54 -10.07 19.79 -5.42
C GLY A 54 -10.82 18.50 -5.76
N HIS A 55 -10.24 17.33 -5.62
CA HIS A 55 -10.77 16.10 -6.18
C HIS A 55 -10.94 14.96 -5.16
N SER A 56 -10.25 14.94 -4.01
CA SER A 56 -10.49 13.92 -2.99
C SER A 56 -11.90 14.02 -2.42
N MET A 57 -12.56 12.89 -2.26
CA MET A 57 -13.94 12.82 -1.81
C MET A 57 -14.00 12.37 -0.35
N LEU A 58 -14.65 13.17 0.49
CA LEU A 58 -15.00 12.79 1.86
C LEU A 58 -16.50 12.71 2.00
N TYR A 59 -17.04 11.52 2.22
CA TYR A 59 -18.45 11.31 2.54
C TYR A 59 -18.62 11.13 4.05
N ARG A 60 -19.71 11.63 4.58
CA ARG A 60 -20.15 11.37 5.96
C ARG A 60 -21.50 10.68 5.93
N TRP A 61 -21.57 9.48 6.46
CA TRP A 61 -22.78 8.77 6.79
C TRP A 61 -23.08 8.98 8.27
N ALA A 62 -24.11 9.75 8.58
CA ALA A 62 -24.44 10.10 9.95
C ALA A 62 -24.95 8.88 10.71
N GLY A 63 -24.37 8.64 11.88
CA GLY A 63 -24.79 7.61 12.82
C GLY A 63 -25.91 8.06 13.73
N THR A 64 -26.33 7.16 14.61
CA THR A 64 -27.35 7.42 15.65
C THR A 64 -26.78 7.92 16.97
N SER A 65 -25.46 7.96 17.12
CA SER A 65 -24.75 8.42 18.31
C SER A 65 -23.56 9.33 17.95
N ASP A 66 -23.05 10.06 18.94
CA ASP A 66 -21.91 10.97 18.83
C ASP A 66 -20.58 10.29 19.21
N GLY A 67 -20.48 8.96 19.08
CA GLY A 67 -19.24 8.22 19.34
C GLY A 67 -18.16 8.48 18.29
N SER A 68 -16.95 7.97 18.57
CA SER A 68 -15.84 8.08 17.61
C SER A 68 -16.16 7.36 16.29
N PRO A 69 -15.99 8.01 15.13
CA PRO A 69 -16.38 7.46 13.85
C PRO A 69 -15.44 6.36 13.35
N THR A 70 -15.91 5.65 12.33
CA THR A 70 -15.09 4.77 11.49
C THR A 70 -14.75 5.48 10.19
N VAL A 71 -13.56 5.25 9.63
CA VAL A 71 -13.17 5.70 8.29
C VAL A 71 -12.87 4.50 7.41
N LEU A 72 -13.54 4.39 6.28
CA LEU A 72 -13.24 3.44 5.20
C LEU A 72 -12.55 4.21 4.08
N MET A 73 -11.37 3.74 3.70
CA MET A 73 -10.53 4.42 2.72
C MET A 73 -10.38 3.60 1.45
N ALA A 74 -10.11 4.30 0.37
CA ALA A 74 -9.62 3.79 -0.90
C ALA A 74 -9.08 4.97 -1.71
N HIS A 75 -8.42 4.71 -2.84
CA HIS A 75 -8.12 5.75 -3.81
C HIS A 75 -8.70 5.42 -5.19
N TYR A 76 -8.85 6.44 -6.03
CA TYR A 76 -9.43 6.25 -7.35
C TYR A 76 -8.52 6.72 -8.49
N ASP A 77 -7.38 7.29 -8.16
CA ASP A 77 -6.32 7.45 -9.12
C ASP A 77 -5.62 6.10 -9.41
N VAL A 78 -4.91 6.05 -10.49
CA VAL A 78 -4.20 4.86 -10.94
C VAL A 78 -2.87 5.24 -11.56
N VAL A 79 -1.87 4.33 -11.49
CA VAL A 79 -0.61 4.51 -12.20
C VAL A 79 -0.82 4.53 -13.72
N PRO A 80 0.08 5.19 -14.48
CA PRO A 80 0.01 5.20 -15.93
C PRO A 80 -0.05 3.81 -16.55
N ALA A 81 -0.91 3.64 -17.56
CA ALA A 81 -1.00 2.44 -18.37
C ALA A 81 -1.17 2.83 -19.83
N THR A 82 -0.50 2.10 -20.74
CA THR A 82 -0.64 2.22 -22.18
C THR A 82 -1.15 0.90 -22.73
N ASN A 83 -1.77 0.91 -23.91
CA ASN A 83 -2.28 -0.32 -24.54
C ASN A 83 -1.19 -1.30 -24.95
N GLU A 84 0.06 -0.86 -24.98
CA GLU A 84 1.19 -1.72 -25.34
C GLU A 84 1.38 -2.84 -24.34
N ARG A 85 1.52 -4.07 -24.83
CA ARG A 85 1.75 -5.29 -24.04
C ARG A 85 0.58 -5.77 -23.17
N TRP A 86 -0.58 -5.09 -23.19
CA TRP A 86 -1.79 -5.59 -22.56
C TRP A 86 -2.53 -6.54 -23.49
N GLU A 87 -3.02 -7.65 -22.98
CA GLU A 87 -3.87 -8.59 -23.72
C GLU A 87 -5.29 -8.02 -23.92
N HIS A 88 -5.76 -7.29 -22.92
CA HIS A 88 -6.99 -6.51 -22.95
C HIS A 88 -6.65 -5.05 -22.61
N PRO A 89 -7.08 -4.04 -23.39
CA PRO A 89 -6.73 -2.64 -23.13
C PRO A 89 -7.05 -2.22 -21.69
N PRO A 90 -6.16 -1.46 -21.02
CA PRO A 90 -6.24 -1.22 -19.56
C PRO A 90 -7.49 -0.48 -19.10
N PHE A 91 -8.20 0.19 -20.00
CA PHE A 91 -9.41 0.97 -19.68
C PHE A 91 -10.66 0.52 -20.45
N ASP A 92 -10.67 -0.65 -21.07
CA ASP A 92 -11.86 -1.21 -21.72
C ASP A 92 -12.75 -1.97 -20.72
N ALA A 93 -12.20 -2.36 -19.58
CA ALA A 93 -12.89 -3.11 -18.53
C ALA A 93 -13.55 -4.38 -19.07
N ASP A 94 -12.77 -5.21 -19.75
CA ASP A 94 -13.25 -6.43 -20.38
C ASP A 94 -13.58 -7.51 -19.34
N LEU A 95 -14.69 -8.21 -19.57
CA LEU A 95 -15.02 -9.44 -18.86
C LEU A 95 -14.54 -10.64 -19.68
N VAL A 96 -13.71 -11.46 -19.07
CA VAL A 96 -13.09 -12.64 -19.69
C VAL A 96 -13.48 -13.88 -18.92
N GLY A 97 -13.82 -14.96 -19.61
CA GLY A 97 -14.31 -16.19 -18.99
C GLY A 97 -15.79 -16.14 -18.60
N GLU A 98 -16.25 -17.18 -17.94
CA GLU A 98 -17.64 -17.37 -17.50
C GLU A 98 -17.70 -18.00 -16.10
N GLY A 99 -18.82 -17.79 -15.39
CA GLY A 99 -19.06 -18.37 -14.08
C GLY A 99 -18.04 -17.94 -13.03
N ASP A 100 -17.63 -18.86 -12.17
CA ASP A 100 -16.68 -18.58 -11.08
C ASP A 100 -15.26 -18.21 -11.59
N GLY A 101 -14.93 -18.57 -12.83
CA GLY A 101 -13.66 -18.22 -13.49
C GLY A 101 -13.71 -16.91 -14.27
N GLN A 102 -14.79 -16.12 -14.16
CA GLN A 102 -14.88 -14.84 -14.86
C GLN A 102 -13.94 -13.80 -14.21
N GLU A 103 -13.15 -13.16 -15.03
CA GLU A 103 -12.22 -12.09 -14.63
C GLU A 103 -12.64 -10.76 -15.22
N LEU A 104 -12.44 -9.70 -14.46
CA LEU A 104 -12.53 -8.32 -14.92
C LEU A 104 -11.12 -7.77 -15.11
N TRP A 105 -10.78 -7.42 -16.35
CA TRP A 105 -9.48 -6.94 -16.74
C TRP A 105 -9.48 -5.40 -16.83
N GLY A 106 -8.48 -4.78 -16.22
CA GLY A 106 -8.32 -3.32 -16.32
C GLY A 106 -7.44 -2.74 -15.22
N ARG A 107 -6.79 -1.63 -15.51
CA ARG A 107 -6.02 -0.84 -14.55
C ARG A 107 -6.94 -0.29 -13.46
N GLY A 108 -6.60 -0.51 -12.18
CA GLY A 108 -7.40 -0.12 -11.02
C GLY A 108 -8.40 -1.20 -10.56
N THR A 109 -8.34 -2.42 -11.14
CA THR A 109 -9.17 -3.52 -10.66
C THR A 109 -8.73 -4.01 -9.28
N LEU A 110 -7.44 -4.01 -9.02
CA LEU A 110 -6.84 -4.37 -7.73
C LEU A 110 -6.41 -3.13 -6.94
N ASP A 111 -5.94 -2.06 -7.65
CA ASP A 111 -5.29 -0.90 -7.06
C ASP A 111 -5.79 0.40 -7.68
N ASP A 112 -6.80 1.11 -7.06
CA ASP A 112 -7.61 0.68 -5.89
C ASP A 112 -9.10 1.01 -6.12
N LYS A 113 -9.51 1.23 -7.39
CA LYS A 113 -10.93 1.40 -7.71
C LYS A 113 -11.77 0.19 -7.30
N GLY A 114 -11.15 -1.01 -7.28
CA GLY A 114 -11.81 -2.22 -6.82
C GLY A 114 -12.31 -2.10 -5.39
N ALA A 115 -11.50 -1.58 -4.46
CA ALA A 115 -11.93 -1.36 -3.07
C ALA A 115 -12.90 -0.18 -2.97
N MET A 116 -12.62 0.95 -3.66
CA MET A 116 -13.55 2.09 -3.68
C MET A 116 -14.97 1.67 -4.10
N VAL A 117 -15.06 0.91 -5.19
CA VAL A 117 -16.37 0.46 -5.71
C VAL A 117 -16.99 -0.56 -4.76
N SER A 118 -16.21 -1.46 -4.15
CA SER A 118 -16.74 -2.42 -3.16
C SER A 118 -17.34 -1.70 -1.94
N ILE A 119 -16.70 -0.64 -1.45
CA ILE A 119 -17.23 0.20 -0.36
C ILE A 119 -18.52 0.87 -0.77
N LEU A 120 -18.58 1.49 -1.97
CA LEU A 120 -19.78 2.17 -2.46
C LEU A 120 -20.95 1.19 -2.66
N GLU A 121 -20.71 -0.01 -3.21
CA GLU A 121 -21.72 -1.06 -3.37
C GLU A 121 -22.29 -1.50 -2.02
N ALA A 122 -21.41 -1.74 -1.05
CA ALA A 122 -21.81 -2.16 0.29
C ALA A 122 -22.65 -1.10 1.02
N VAL A 123 -22.27 0.18 0.88
CA VAL A 123 -23.02 1.29 1.48
C VAL A 123 -24.35 1.48 0.78
N GLU A 124 -24.41 1.48 -0.57
CA GLU A 124 -25.66 1.61 -1.34
C GLU A 124 -26.63 0.50 -0.95
N ALA A 125 -26.19 -0.76 -0.93
CA ALA A 125 -27.02 -1.91 -0.54
C ALA A 125 -27.45 -1.84 0.93
N SER A 126 -26.62 -1.31 1.82
CA SER A 126 -26.99 -1.11 3.22
C SER A 126 -28.05 -0.04 3.39
N LEU A 127 -27.96 1.05 2.65
CA LEU A 127 -28.97 2.10 2.60
C LEU A 127 -30.31 1.60 2.03
N GLU A 128 -30.30 0.76 0.99
CA GLU A 128 -31.50 0.11 0.46
C GLU A 128 -32.21 -0.74 1.53
N ARG A 129 -31.46 -1.38 2.41
CA ARG A 129 -31.99 -2.14 3.54
C ARG A 129 -32.38 -1.29 4.74
N GLY A 130 -32.20 0.04 4.66
CA GLY A 130 -32.50 0.98 5.75
C GLY A 130 -31.53 0.90 6.92
N VAL A 131 -30.32 0.43 6.71
CA VAL A 131 -29.26 0.40 7.74
C VAL A 131 -28.83 1.83 8.06
N THR A 132 -28.68 2.13 9.36
CA THR A 132 -28.06 3.35 9.87
C THR A 132 -26.95 2.91 10.86
N PRO A 133 -25.72 3.36 10.70
CA PRO A 133 -24.63 2.97 11.58
C PRO A 133 -24.84 3.54 13.01
N HIS A 134 -24.21 2.92 14.00
CA HIS A 134 -24.29 3.44 15.37
C HIS A 134 -23.51 4.75 15.51
N ASN A 135 -22.27 4.79 15.06
CA ASN A 135 -21.46 6.00 14.99
C ASN A 135 -21.31 6.46 13.53
N ASP A 136 -20.90 7.69 13.32
CA ASP A 136 -20.61 8.19 11.98
C ASP A 136 -19.64 7.26 11.24
N VAL A 137 -19.90 7.07 9.94
CA VAL A 137 -18.96 6.41 9.02
C VAL A 137 -18.52 7.43 7.99
N TYR A 138 -17.23 7.60 7.84
CA TYR A 138 -16.65 8.40 6.77
C TYR A 138 -16.12 7.49 5.67
N LEU A 139 -16.39 7.86 4.41
CA LEU A 139 -15.72 7.26 3.25
C LEU A 139 -14.72 8.28 2.74
N SER A 140 -13.45 7.92 2.69
CA SER A 140 -12.33 8.78 2.28
C SER A 140 -11.72 8.24 1.00
N PHE A 141 -11.97 8.89 -0.13
CA PHE A 141 -11.44 8.46 -1.43
C PHE A 141 -10.40 9.45 -1.94
N GLY A 142 -9.12 9.02 -1.92
CA GLY A 142 -7.97 9.78 -2.40
C GLY A 142 -7.96 9.90 -3.93
N HIS A 143 -7.40 11.01 -4.44
CA HIS A 143 -7.25 11.24 -5.88
C HIS A 143 -5.80 11.20 -6.37
N ASN A 144 -4.83 11.03 -5.48
CA ASN A 144 -3.40 11.09 -5.81
C ASN A 144 -2.52 10.29 -4.84
N GLU A 145 -3.01 9.12 -4.41
CA GLU A 145 -2.26 8.19 -3.56
C GLU A 145 -0.97 7.76 -4.23
N GLU A 146 -1.04 7.37 -5.50
CA GLU A 146 0.04 6.85 -6.34
C GLU A 146 1.20 7.85 -6.57
N THR A 147 1.02 9.09 -6.14
CA THR A 147 2.02 10.16 -6.34
C THR A 147 2.41 10.87 -5.05
N SER A 148 1.49 11.55 -4.38
CA SER A 148 1.82 12.42 -3.27
C SER A 148 0.95 12.26 -2.01
N GLY A 149 -0.26 11.69 -2.14
CA GLY A 149 -1.22 11.57 -1.05
C GLY A 149 -1.69 12.90 -0.46
N SER A 150 -1.48 14.02 -1.18
CA SER A 150 -1.80 15.35 -0.67
C SER A 150 -3.30 15.52 -0.38
N GLY A 151 -4.15 14.81 -1.13
CA GLY A 151 -5.59 14.79 -0.91
C GLY A 151 -5.96 14.21 0.45
N THR A 152 -5.40 13.07 0.80
CA THR A 152 -5.63 12.43 2.11
C THR A 152 -5.00 13.22 3.25
N ILE A 153 -3.83 13.83 3.04
CA ILE A 153 -3.23 14.75 4.01
C ILE A 153 -4.21 15.89 4.33
N ALA A 154 -4.85 16.46 3.31
CA ALA A 154 -5.83 17.52 3.49
C ALA A 154 -7.11 17.02 4.20
N ILE A 155 -7.59 15.81 3.90
CA ILE A 155 -8.72 15.17 4.60
C ILE A 155 -8.39 14.99 6.09
N VAL A 156 -7.23 14.46 6.42
CA VAL A 156 -6.80 14.27 7.82
C VAL A 156 -6.72 15.61 8.55
N ALA A 157 -6.15 16.64 7.92
CA ALA A 157 -6.09 17.97 8.51
C ALA A 157 -7.49 18.57 8.72
N LEU A 158 -8.43 18.35 7.80
CA LEU A 158 -9.81 18.79 7.91
C LEU A 158 -10.52 18.11 9.10
N LEU A 159 -10.40 16.77 9.21
CA LEU A 159 -11.00 16.01 10.31
C LEU A 159 -10.39 16.42 11.67
N GLU A 160 -9.06 16.57 11.72
CA GLU A 160 -8.35 17.04 12.92
C GLU A 160 -8.81 18.44 13.33
N GLY A 161 -8.94 19.38 12.37
CA GLY A 161 -9.45 20.72 12.62
C GLY A 161 -10.90 20.76 13.11
N ARG A 162 -11.69 19.73 12.80
CA ARG A 162 -13.06 19.54 13.31
C ARG A 162 -13.11 18.81 14.64
N GLY A 163 -11.97 18.42 15.20
CA GLY A 163 -11.88 17.63 16.44
C GLY A 163 -12.33 16.16 16.28
N ILE A 164 -12.42 15.67 15.04
CA ILE A 164 -12.86 14.30 14.75
C ILE A 164 -11.69 13.35 14.96
N ARG A 165 -11.89 12.36 15.82
CA ARG A 165 -10.92 11.29 16.15
C ARG A 165 -11.54 9.95 15.84
N PRO A 166 -11.20 9.27 14.74
CA PRO A 166 -11.73 7.96 14.41
C PRO A 166 -11.32 6.91 15.46
N ALA A 167 -12.23 5.99 15.77
CA ALA A 167 -11.92 4.79 16.55
C ALA A 167 -11.28 3.70 15.71
N PHE A 168 -11.51 3.73 14.38
CA PHE A 168 -11.10 2.71 13.45
C PHE A 168 -10.92 3.31 12.05
N VAL A 169 -9.83 2.98 11.39
CA VAL A 169 -9.56 3.33 10.00
C VAL A 169 -9.17 2.06 9.25
N LEU A 170 -9.81 1.81 8.13
CA LEU A 170 -9.49 0.69 7.23
C LEU A 170 -9.19 1.22 5.84
N ASP A 171 -8.01 0.89 5.34
CA ASP A 171 -7.49 1.24 4.04
C ASP A 171 -7.12 -0.03 3.25
N GLU A 172 -6.70 0.15 2.02
CA GLU A 172 -6.11 -0.89 1.18
C GLU A 172 -4.84 -1.51 1.78
N GLY A 173 -4.35 -2.60 1.19
CA GLY A 173 -3.03 -3.17 1.47
C GLY A 173 -3.01 -4.68 1.60
N GLY A 174 -3.18 -5.24 2.80
CA GLY A 174 -3.21 -6.68 2.99
C GLY A 174 -4.33 -7.37 2.22
N ALA A 175 -4.29 -8.70 2.13
CA ALA A 175 -5.22 -9.49 1.34
C ALA A 175 -5.52 -10.85 2.00
N VAL A 176 -6.43 -11.62 1.43
CA VAL A 176 -6.57 -13.05 1.73
C VAL A 176 -5.68 -13.81 0.75
N VAL A 177 -4.81 -14.66 1.27
CA VAL A 177 -3.79 -15.35 0.48
C VAL A 177 -3.70 -16.82 0.87
N GLU A 178 -3.37 -17.67 -0.09
CA GLU A 178 -3.18 -19.10 0.12
C GLU A 178 -1.78 -19.57 -0.29
N GLY A 179 -1.30 -20.65 0.32
CA GLY A 179 -0.07 -21.32 -0.10
C GLY A 179 1.24 -20.58 0.17
N ILE A 180 1.22 -19.42 0.82
CA ILE A 180 2.42 -18.60 1.05
C ILE A 180 3.27 -19.14 2.20
N PHE A 181 2.65 -19.70 3.24
CA PHE A 181 3.37 -20.20 4.41
C PHE A 181 3.57 -21.73 4.35
N PRO A 182 4.83 -22.21 4.49
CA PRO A 182 5.11 -23.64 4.44
C PRO A 182 4.30 -24.43 5.47
N GLY A 183 3.62 -25.46 4.99
CA GLY A 183 2.82 -26.37 5.82
C GLY A 183 1.45 -25.84 6.26
N VAL A 184 1.05 -24.65 5.84
CA VAL A 184 -0.28 -24.08 6.09
C VAL A 184 -1.13 -24.23 4.84
N THR A 185 -2.32 -24.83 5.00
CA THR A 185 -3.27 -25.06 3.90
C THR A 185 -4.55 -24.25 4.02
N LYS A 186 -4.65 -23.44 5.08
CA LYS A 186 -5.77 -22.53 5.29
C LYS A 186 -5.52 -21.21 4.57
N PRO A 187 -6.55 -20.51 4.10
CA PRO A 187 -6.44 -19.14 3.71
C PRO A 187 -5.94 -18.28 4.88
N ILE A 188 -5.18 -17.24 4.58
CA ILE A 188 -4.61 -16.33 5.58
C ILE A 188 -5.00 -14.92 5.19
N ALA A 189 -5.75 -14.24 6.05
CA ALA A 189 -6.01 -12.82 5.94
C ALA A 189 -4.85 -12.06 6.61
N VAL A 190 -3.97 -11.46 5.80
CA VAL A 190 -2.86 -10.65 6.28
C VAL A 190 -3.32 -9.21 6.41
N VAL A 191 -3.38 -8.71 7.63
CA VAL A 191 -3.85 -7.34 7.94
C VAL A 191 -2.65 -6.46 8.28
N GLY A 192 -2.39 -5.44 7.47
CA GLY A 192 -1.34 -4.46 7.73
C GLY A 192 -1.65 -3.65 9.00
N VAL A 193 -0.78 -3.77 10.00
CA VAL A 193 -0.91 -3.02 11.27
C VAL A 193 0.11 -1.88 11.37
N SER A 194 1.04 -1.80 10.45
CA SER A 194 2.04 -0.74 10.34
C SER A 194 2.63 -0.77 8.92
N GLU A 195 3.23 0.34 8.51
CA GLU A 195 3.96 0.48 7.25
C GLU A 195 5.40 0.86 7.49
N LYS A 196 6.28 0.43 6.58
CA LYS A 196 7.66 0.90 6.54
C LYS A 196 7.71 2.39 6.19
N GLY A 197 8.69 3.08 6.79
CA GLY A 197 9.00 4.44 6.38
C GLY A 197 9.56 4.48 4.96
N ILE A 198 9.47 5.63 4.32
CA ILE A 198 9.96 5.84 2.95
C ILE A 198 10.88 7.05 2.93
N MET A 199 11.97 6.95 2.22
CA MET A 199 12.76 8.11 1.78
C MET A 199 13.50 7.78 0.49
N SER A 200 13.76 8.77 -0.32
CA SER A 200 14.84 8.73 -1.29
C SER A 200 16.07 9.39 -0.70
N VAL A 201 17.24 8.90 -1.06
CA VAL A 201 18.52 9.48 -0.63
C VAL A 201 19.35 9.77 -1.86
N GLU A 202 19.68 11.04 -2.05
CA GLU A 202 20.65 11.43 -3.07
C GLU A 202 22.07 11.18 -2.54
N LEU A 203 22.83 10.41 -3.30
CA LEU A 203 24.27 10.27 -3.15
C LEU A 203 24.94 11.09 -4.25
N ALA A 204 25.69 12.11 -3.89
CA ALA A 204 26.34 13.01 -4.83
C ALA A 204 27.84 13.10 -4.61
N VAL A 205 28.59 13.16 -5.67
CA VAL A 205 30.04 13.41 -5.68
C VAL A 205 30.32 14.55 -6.64
N ALA A 206 30.86 15.66 -6.15
CA ALA A 206 31.33 16.75 -6.96
C ALA A 206 32.86 16.70 -7.13
N GLN A 207 33.33 17.09 -8.31
CA GLN A 207 34.76 17.28 -8.61
C GLN A 207 34.93 18.32 -9.72
N ASP A 208 36.16 18.74 -9.96
CA ASP A 208 36.47 19.53 -11.14
C ASP A 208 36.28 18.66 -12.38
N GLY A 209 35.63 19.22 -13.41
CA GLY A 209 35.52 18.59 -14.71
C GLY A 209 36.90 18.43 -15.36
N GLY A 210 36.94 17.96 -16.60
CA GLY A 210 38.17 17.82 -17.33
C GLY A 210 38.08 16.87 -18.52
N HIS A 211 39.17 16.76 -19.26
CA HIS A 211 39.23 15.87 -20.41
C HIS A 211 39.44 14.41 -19.97
N ALA A 212 38.66 13.48 -20.55
CA ALA A 212 38.69 12.07 -20.21
C ALA A 212 40.05 11.38 -20.49
N SER A 213 40.93 11.96 -21.33
CA SER A 213 42.26 11.43 -21.61
C SER A 213 43.27 11.55 -20.45
N THR A 214 43.01 12.42 -19.49
CA THR A 214 43.85 12.64 -18.30
C THR A 214 43.05 12.46 -17.00
N PRO A 215 42.53 11.24 -16.74
CA PRO A 215 41.63 11.03 -15.60
C PRO A 215 42.37 11.08 -14.27
N PRO A 216 41.74 11.59 -13.21
CA PRO A 216 42.23 11.45 -11.85
C PRO A 216 42.21 9.98 -11.42
N LYS A 217 43.01 9.62 -10.39
CA LYS A 217 43.01 8.24 -9.84
C LYS A 217 41.62 7.77 -9.41
N LEU A 218 40.75 8.67 -9.00
CA LEU A 218 39.40 8.39 -8.54
C LEU A 218 38.46 9.49 -9.01
N SER A 219 37.79 9.26 -10.14
CA SER A 219 36.79 10.19 -10.68
C SER A 219 35.51 10.17 -9.84
N ALA A 220 34.66 11.21 -9.99
CA ALA A 220 33.37 11.27 -9.30
C ALA A 220 32.51 10.02 -9.54
N THR A 221 32.42 9.58 -10.79
CA THR A 221 31.69 8.36 -11.16
C THR A 221 32.27 7.10 -10.52
N THR A 222 33.61 6.95 -10.50
CA THR A 222 34.26 5.80 -9.86
C THR A 222 34.08 5.82 -8.34
N ARG A 223 34.11 7.00 -7.71
CA ARG A 223 33.87 7.19 -6.28
C ARG A 223 32.45 6.81 -5.91
N LEU A 224 31.46 7.30 -6.69
CA LEU A 224 30.06 6.97 -6.51
C LEU A 224 29.79 5.46 -6.66
N ALA A 225 30.35 4.84 -7.70
CA ALA A 225 30.23 3.39 -7.93
C ALA A 225 30.78 2.58 -6.72
N ARG A 226 31.95 2.99 -6.17
CA ARG A 226 32.50 2.37 -4.94
C ARG A 226 31.58 2.54 -3.74
N ALA A 227 30.94 3.71 -3.57
CA ALA A 227 29.99 3.96 -2.50
C ALA A 227 28.80 3.00 -2.60
N ILE A 228 28.24 2.84 -3.80
CA ILE A 228 27.12 1.93 -4.06
C ILE A 228 27.50 0.47 -3.76
N VAL A 229 28.64 0.01 -4.24
CA VAL A 229 29.13 -1.37 -3.99
C VAL A 229 29.34 -1.61 -2.47
N ARG A 230 29.93 -0.65 -1.76
CA ARG A 230 30.13 -0.75 -0.30
C ARG A 230 28.80 -0.81 0.46
N LEU A 231 27.82 0.02 0.03
CA LEU A 231 26.49 0.03 0.62
C LEU A 231 25.78 -1.32 0.40
N ASN A 232 25.80 -1.82 -0.84
CA ASN A 232 25.20 -3.13 -1.17
C ASN A 232 25.86 -4.30 -0.41
N GLY A 233 27.18 -4.21 -0.14
CA GLY A 233 27.92 -5.19 0.66
C GLY A 233 27.66 -5.12 2.18
N ARG A 234 26.87 -4.15 2.65
CA ARG A 234 26.55 -3.93 4.07
C ARG A 234 25.05 -3.76 4.27
N PRO A 235 24.28 -4.86 4.19
CA PRO A 235 22.85 -4.81 4.40
C PRO A 235 22.52 -4.29 5.81
N PHE A 236 21.37 -3.64 5.93
CA PHE A 236 20.83 -3.24 7.24
C PHE A 236 20.61 -4.47 8.14
N ARG A 237 20.65 -4.25 9.44
CA ARG A 237 20.45 -5.32 10.43
C ARG A 237 19.05 -5.92 10.29
N ALA A 238 18.98 -7.26 10.32
CA ALA A 238 17.72 -7.98 10.35
C ALA A 238 17.22 -8.18 11.78
N SER A 239 15.90 -8.02 11.99
CA SER A 239 15.24 -8.28 13.27
C SER A 239 13.81 -8.72 13.03
N PHE A 240 13.24 -9.53 13.93
CA PHE A 240 11.79 -9.72 13.99
C PHE A 240 11.20 -8.70 14.95
N THR A 241 10.25 -7.95 14.45
CA THR A 241 9.41 -7.01 15.21
C THR A 241 8.21 -7.73 15.83
N SER A 242 7.46 -7.05 16.71
CA SER A 242 6.30 -7.65 17.35
C SER A 242 5.26 -8.18 16.34
N PRO A 243 4.87 -7.43 15.28
CA PRO A 243 3.96 -7.96 14.27
C PRO A 243 4.51 -9.19 13.54
N ASN A 244 5.82 -9.24 13.22
CA ASN A 244 6.42 -10.44 12.62
C ASN A 244 6.33 -11.67 13.53
N ILE A 245 6.63 -11.50 14.84
CA ILE A 245 6.57 -12.57 15.82
C ILE A 245 5.12 -13.08 15.96
N GLU A 246 4.17 -12.18 16.06
CA GLU A 246 2.74 -12.51 16.15
C GLU A 246 2.27 -13.23 14.89
N MET A 247 2.61 -12.72 13.70
CA MET A 247 2.29 -13.36 12.42
C MET A 247 2.83 -14.78 12.36
N ILE A 248 4.13 -14.96 12.60
CA ILE A 248 4.79 -16.28 12.53
C ILE A 248 4.16 -17.25 13.54
N SER A 249 3.86 -16.78 14.74
CA SER A 249 3.26 -17.62 15.80
C SER A 249 1.81 -18.00 15.48
N THR A 250 0.99 -17.03 15.02
CA THR A 250 -0.42 -17.24 14.67
C THR A 250 -0.54 -18.20 13.51
N VAL A 251 0.16 -17.95 12.41
CA VAL A 251 0.14 -18.79 11.22
C VAL A 251 0.78 -20.15 11.52
N GLY A 252 1.88 -20.16 12.25
CA GLY A 252 2.61 -21.36 12.65
C GLY A 252 1.78 -22.35 13.48
N ALA A 253 0.86 -21.86 14.30
CA ALA A 253 -0.06 -22.72 15.07
C ALA A 253 -0.96 -23.59 14.16
N HIS A 254 -1.19 -23.17 12.92
CA HIS A 254 -1.98 -23.87 11.91
C HIS A 254 -1.15 -24.69 10.91
N ALA A 255 0.18 -24.64 10.99
CA ALA A 255 1.08 -25.37 10.11
C ALA A 255 1.14 -26.87 10.47
N LYS A 256 1.43 -27.71 9.46
CA LYS A 256 1.75 -29.13 9.66
C LYS A 256 3.16 -29.30 10.23
N GLN A 257 3.43 -30.42 10.92
CA GLN A 257 4.79 -30.76 11.33
C GLN A 257 5.69 -31.02 10.11
N PRO A 258 6.99 -30.65 10.16
CA PRO A 258 7.73 -30.08 11.30
C PRO A 258 7.62 -28.55 11.42
N TYR A 259 7.01 -27.84 10.46
CA TYR A 259 6.92 -26.38 10.40
C TYR A 259 6.25 -25.79 11.64
N ARG A 260 5.19 -26.43 12.13
CA ARG A 260 4.50 -26.00 13.35
C ARG A 260 5.47 -25.87 14.52
N TRP A 261 6.32 -26.90 14.74
CA TRP A 261 7.29 -26.86 15.82
C TRP A 261 8.29 -25.71 15.64
N VAL A 262 8.76 -25.48 14.43
CA VAL A 262 9.71 -24.39 14.12
C VAL A 262 9.11 -23.03 14.41
N PHE A 263 7.89 -22.77 13.96
CA PHE A 263 7.24 -21.46 14.06
C PHE A 263 6.71 -21.16 15.46
N THR A 264 6.32 -22.17 16.23
CA THR A 264 5.80 -21.97 17.59
C THR A 264 6.90 -21.93 18.66
N ASN A 265 8.15 -22.27 18.32
CA ASN A 265 9.29 -22.25 19.24
C ASN A 265 10.31 -21.16 18.87
N LEU A 266 9.85 -19.95 18.61
CA LEU A 266 10.68 -18.82 18.18
C LEU A 266 11.82 -18.48 19.14
N TRP A 267 11.66 -18.76 20.43
CA TRP A 267 12.75 -18.57 21.41
C TRP A 267 14.01 -19.38 21.07
N LEU A 268 13.87 -20.52 20.41
CA LEU A 268 14.97 -21.40 19.97
C LEU A 268 15.31 -21.19 18.48
N THR A 269 14.29 -21.05 17.64
CA THR A 269 14.41 -21.08 16.15
C THR A 269 14.61 -19.70 15.53
N ARG A 270 14.50 -18.61 16.30
CA ARG A 270 14.56 -17.21 15.81
C ARG A 270 15.78 -16.93 14.92
N GLY A 271 16.98 -17.40 15.34
CA GLY A 271 18.21 -17.16 14.56
C GLY A 271 18.19 -17.85 13.20
N LEU A 272 17.71 -19.11 13.17
CA LEU A 272 17.54 -19.87 11.92
C LEU A 272 16.51 -19.22 11.02
N LEU A 273 15.36 -18.82 11.57
CA LEU A 273 14.31 -18.17 10.80
C LEU A 273 14.74 -16.81 10.23
N LEU A 274 15.45 -15.99 11.00
CA LEU A 274 16.03 -14.75 10.49
C LEU A 274 16.99 -14.99 9.33
N TRP A 275 17.83 -16.01 9.45
CA TRP A 275 18.75 -16.39 8.38
C TRP A 275 18.01 -16.90 7.14
N LEU A 276 16.94 -17.70 7.31
CA LEU A 276 16.10 -18.17 6.22
C LEU A 276 15.36 -17.00 5.55
N PHE A 277 14.67 -16.14 6.30
CA PHE A 277 13.94 -14.98 5.79
C PHE A 277 14.83 -14.03 4.97
N ALA A 278 16.08 -13.88 5.41
CA ALA A 278 17.05 -13.06 4.68
C ALA A 278 17.50 -13.66 3.32
N ARG A 279 17.16 -14.95 3.03
CA ARG A 279 17.65 -15.68 1.85
C ARG A 279 16.58 -16.32 0.99
N LEU A 280 15.38 -16.56 1.53
CA LEU A 280 14.32 -17.27 0.82
C LEU A 280 13.66 -16.43 -0.28
N GLY A 281 13.69 -15.11 -0.14
CA GLY A 281 13.12 -14.21 -1.15
C GLY A 281 13.23 -12.75 -0.76
N ASP A 282 12.98 -11.89 -1.74
CA ASP A 282 13.09 -10.45 -1.57
C ASP A 282 12.05 -9.91 -0.59
N GLU A 283 10.82 -10.44 -0.64
CA GLU A 283 9.73 -10.03 0.26
C GLU A 283 10.04 -10.42 1.71
N THR A 284 10.43 -11.68 1.97
CA THR A 284 10.79 -12.13 3.31
C THR A 284 11.98 -11.36 3.88
N ASN A 285 12.97 -11.03 3.03
CA ASN A 285 14.08 -10.18 3.41
C ASN A 285 13.63 -8.75 3.75
N ALA A 286 12.70 -8.18 2.96
CA ALA A 286 12.14 -6.85 3.21
C ALA A 286 11.31 -6.78 4.51
N MET A 287 10.64 -7.87 4.89
CA MET A 287 9.85 -7.92 6.14
C MET A 287 10.68 -7.76 7.41
N ILE A 288 11.98 -8.11 7.37
CA ILE A 288 12.81 -8.20 8.58
C ILE A 288 13.89 -7.12 8.70
N ARG A 289 13.96 -6.17 7.76
CA ARG A 289 14.95 -5.09 7.81
C ARG A 289 14.58 -3.88 6.97
N THR A 290 15.27 -2.77 7.19
CA THR A 290 15.35 -1.66 6.24
C THR A 290 15.98 -2.17 4.94
N THR A 291 15.41 -1.78 3.80
CA THR A 291 15.92 -2.10 2.47
C THR A 291 16.26 -0.83 1.71
N GLY A 292 17.22 -0.91 0.80
CA GLY A 292 17.59 0.21 -0.05
C GLY A 292 18.06 -0.29 -1.42
N VAL A 293 17.61 0.38 -2.48
CA VAL A 293 17.99 0.07 -3.86
C VAL A 293 18.27 1.35 -4.63
N VAL A 294 19.36 1.36 -5.39
CA VAL A 294 19.66 2.47 -6.29
C VAL A 294 18.75 2.37 -7.52
N THR A 295 17.96 3.41 -7.76
CA THR A 295 16.97 3.47 -8.84
C THR A 295 17.39 4.38 -9.99
N GLN A 296 18.25 5.36 -9.73
CA GLN A 296 18.73 6.31 -10.74
C GLN A 296 20.22 6.53 -10.59
N LEU A 297 20.90 6.72 -11.73
CA LEU A 297 22.32 7.02 -11.82
C LEU A 297 22.55 8.11 -12.89
N SER A 298 23.39 9.09 -12.57
CA SER A 298 23.78 10.14 -13.49
C SER A 298 25.28 10.44 -13.38
N GLY A 299 25.85 10.93 -14.47
CA GLY A 299 27.26 11.32 -14.54
C GLY A 299 27.49 12.33 -15.68
N SER A 300 28.62 12.21 -16.40
CA SER A 300 28.88 13.07 -17.56
C SER A 300 27.89 12.78 -18.71
N GLN A 301 27.46 13.82 -19.40
CA GLN A 301 26.64 13.73 -20.60
C GLN A 301 27.50 13.59 -21.90
N ALA A 302 28.82 13.72 -21.78
CA ALA A 302 29.75 13.63 -22.89
C ALA A 302 30.77 12.51 -22.65
N GLU A 303 31.05 11.69 -23.67
CA GLU A 303 31.95 10.53 -23.56
C GLU A 303 33.41 10.92 -23.27
N ASN A 304 33.82 12.10 -23.70
CA ASN A 304 35.17 12.62 -23.59
C ASN A 304 35.40 13.63 -22.48
N ALA A 305 34.41 13.81 -21.59
CA ALA A 305 34.49 14.74 -20.46
C ALA A 305 34.29 14.00 -19.11
N LEU A 306 35.04 14.41 -18.09
CA LEU A 306 34.82 13.98 -16.74
C LEU A 306 33.56 14.61 -16.16
N ALA A 307 32.76 13.85 -15.42
CA ALA A 307 31.59 14.37 -14.73
C ALA A 307 32.02 15.37 -13.66
N GLU A 308 31.47 16.59 -13.69
CA GLU A 308 31.60 17.56 -12.60
C GLU A 308 30.79 17.11 -11.37
N THR A 309 29.67 16.45 -11.61
CA THR A 309 28.85 15.83 -10.57
C THR A 309 28.40 14.46 -11.02
N ALA A 310 28.55 13.48 -10.16
CA ALA A 310 27.95 12.16 -10.33
C ALA A 310 26.94 11.94 -9.21
N THR A 311 25.73 11.51 -9.56
CA THR A 311 24.63 11.31 -8.61
C THR A 311 24.00 9.93 -8.69
N ALA A 312 23.46 9.46 -7.59
CA ALA A 312 22.60 8.28 -7.51
C ALA A 312 21.42 8.54 -6.59
N ILE A 313 20.24 8.08 -6.95
CA ILE A 313 19.08 8.07 -6.07
C ILE A 313 18.91 6.67 -5.51
N LEU A 314 18.96 6.57 -4.19
CA LEU A 314 18.73 5.37 -3.41
C LEU A 314 17.32 5.46 -2.80
N ASN A 315 16.38 4.59 -3.23
CA ASN A 315 15.09 4.46 -2.57
C ASN A 315 15.25 3.56 -1.34
N VAL A 316 14.80 4.03 -0.18
CA VAL A 316 14.95 3.35 1.12
C VAL A 316 13.58 3.12 1.73
N ARG A 317 13.34 1.88 2.18
CA ARG A 317 12.16 1.49 2.96
C ARG A 317 12.60 1.19 4.39
N VAL A 318 12.32 2.11 5.30
CA VAL A 318 12.79 2.07 6.70
C VAL A 318 11.95 1.08 7.50
N ALA A 319 12.59 0.13 8.18
CA ALA A 319 11.90 -0.85 9.03
C ALA A 319 11.22 -0.19 10.24
N ILE A 320 10.13 -0.78 10.71
CA ILE A 320 9.29 -0.22 11.79
C ILE A 320 9.97 -0.16 13.17
N ASP A 321 11.07 -0.88 13.34
CA ASP A 321 11.93 -0.85 14.54
C ASP A 321 13.19 0.03 14.34
N SER A 322 13.19 0.86 13.30
CA SER A 322 14.27 1.79 12.95
C SER A 322 13.70 3.21 12.76
N SER A 323 14.55 4.14 12.34
CA SER A 323 14.17 5.51 12.02
C SER A 323 14.90 5.98 10.77
N VAL A 324 14.43 7.08 10.19
CA VAL A 324 15.11 7.78 9.08
C VAL A 324 16.55 8.12 9.46
N ASP A 325 16.77 8.67 10.64
CA ASP A 325 18.12 9.03 11.12
C ASP A 325 19.03 7.83 11.26
N ALA A 326 18.53 6.72 11.82
CA ALA A 326 19.30 5.48 11.96
C ALA A 326 19.67 4.88 10.59
N ALA A 327 18.75 4.95 9.62
CA ALA A 327 19.00 4.51 8.26
C ALA A 327 20.06 5.38 7.55
N LEU A 328 19.98 6.69 7.68
CA LEU A 328 20.98 7.64 7.15
C LEU A 328 22.38 7.42 7.79
N ALA A 329 22.41 7.21 9.10
CA ALA A 329 23.67 6.91 9.81
C ALA A 329 24.31 5.62 9.28
N HIS A 330 23.50 4.57 9.06
CA HIS A 330 23.99 3.32 8.46
C HIS A 330 24.54 3.53 7.04
N ILE A 331 23.82 4.29 6.19
CA ILE A 331 24.22 4.60 4.82
C ILE A 331 25.59 5.31 4.82
N ARG A 332 25.77 6.37 5.62
CA ARG A 332 27.04 7.10 5.75
C ARG A 332 28.17 6.17 6.25
N GLN A 333 27.89 5.36 7.26
CA GLN A 333 28.85 4.41 7.79
C GLN A 333 29.22 3.30 6.77
N ALA A 334 28.29 2.86 5.95
CA ALA A 334 28.53 1.85 4.93
C ALA A 334 29.40 2.39 3.78
N ILE A 335 29.12 3.60 3.33
CA ILE A 335 29.83 4.28 2.22
C ILE A 335 31.30 4.53 2.56
N ARG A 336 31.63 5.01 3.76
CA ARG A 336 32.99 5.29 4.24
C ARG A 336 33.79 6.20 3.29
N ASP A 337 33.17 7.27 2.83
CA ASP A 337 33.81 8.26 1.95
C ASP A 337 33.12 9.61 2.15
N ASP A 338 33.83 10.53 2.83
CA ASP A 338 33.30 11.85 3.21
C ASP A 338 33.11 12.78 1.98
N ALA A 339 33.68 12.44 0.84
CA ALA A 339 33.44 13.16 -0.41
C ALA A 339 32.12 12.76 -1.10
N VAL A 340 31.39 11.79 -0.55
CA VAL A 340 30.04 11.43 -0.99
C VAL A 340 29.04 12.14 -0.11
N THR A 341 28.35 13.14 -0.65
CA THR A 341 27.24 13.81 0.04
C THR A 341 26.04 12.88 0.10
N VAL A 342 25.40 12.78 1.27
CA VAL A 342 24.21 11.94 1.51
C VAL A 342 23.06 12.85 1.94
N THR A 343 22.13 13.11 1.05
CA THR A 343 21.00 14.04 1.27
C THR A 343 19.67 13.27 1.23
N PRO A 344 18.89 13.27 2.32
CA PRO A 344 17.56 12.68 2.30
C PRO A 344 16.58 13.56 1.51
N LEU A 345 15.73 12.91 0.72
CA LEU A 345 14.66 13.52 -0.06
C LEU A 345 13.32 12.94 0.43
N HIS A 346 12.39 13.82 0.78
CA HIS A 346 11.03 13.46 1.21
C HIS A 346 10.97 12.33 2.27
N PRO A 347 11.67 12.48 3.41
CA PRO A 347 11.71 11.44 4.42
C PRO A 347 10.36 11.31 5.14
N SER A 348 9.91 10.08 5.32
CA SER A 348 8.73 9.72 6.11
C SER A 348 9.10 8.57 7.05
N GLU A 349 8.89 8.76 8.34
CA GLU A 349 9.11 7.72 9.34
C GLU A 349 8.15 6.54 9.16
N PRO A 350 8.50 5.34 9.66
CA PRO A 350 7.55 4.24 9.74
C PRO A 350 6.30 4.63 10.51
N SER A 351 5.14 4.10 10.12
CA SER A 351 3.92 4.35 10.88
C SER A 351 3.95 3.64 12.24
N PRO A 352 3.26 4.18 13.26
CA PRO A 352 3.02 3.44 14.51
C PRO A 352 2.38 2.09 14.25
N VAL A 353 2.60 1.13 15.16
CA VAL A 353 1.95 -0.18 15.10
C VAL A 353 0.57 -0.09 15.72
N SER A 354 -0.47 -0.36 14.92
CA SER A 354 -1.85 -0.43 15.39
C SER A 354 -2.08 -1.67 16.29
N PRO A 355 -2.96 -1.58 17.30
CA PRO A 355 -3.22 -2.69 18.20
C PRO A 355 -3.80 -3.92 17.50
N THR A 356 -3.31 -5.11 17.87
CA THR A 356 -3.89 -6.40 17.46
C THR A 356 -4.86 -6.97 18.49
N THR A 357 -5.41 -6.11 19.33
CA THR A 357 -6.40 -6.38 20.36
C THR A 357 -7.43 -5.24 20.43
N GLY A 358 -8.52 -5.45 21.17
CA GLY A 358 -9.57 -4.45 21.32
C GLY A 358 -10.66 -4.55 20.25
N ALA A 359 -11.66 -3.66 20.35
CA ALA A 359 -12.88 -3.74 19.54
C ALA A 359 -12.62 -3.63 18.02
N PRO A 360 -11.81 -2.67 17.51
CA PRO A 360 -11.57 -2.55 16.08
C PRO A 360 -10.93 -3.81 15.47
N TRP A 361 -9.89 -4.36 16.13
CA TRP A 361 -9.25 -5.59 15.66
C TRP A 361 -10.19 -6.79 15.70
N THR A 362 -10.97 -6.92 16.79
CA THR A 362 -11.94 -8.01 16.93
C THR A 362 -13.01 -7.94 15.86
N LEU A 363 -13.51 -6.74 15.55
CA LEU A 363 -14.50 -6.51 14.50
C LEU A 363 -13.94 -6.91 13.13
N LEU A 364 -12.76 -6.39 12.77
CA LEU A 364 -12.11 -6.68 11.49
C LEU A 364 -11.87 -8.19 11.31
N ARG A 365 -11.34 -8.83 12.36
CA ARG A 365 -11.10 -10.27 12.37
C ARG A 365 -12.39 -11.07 12.22
N ALA A 366 -13.43 -10.76 13.00
CA ALA A 366 -14.72 -11.45 12.93
C ALA A 366 -15.38 -11.29 11.56
N THR A 367 -15.27 -10.11 10.95
CA THR A 367 -15.80 -9.84 9.60
C THR A 367 -15.05 -10.69 8.55
N ALA A 368 -13.71 -10.74 8.61
CA ALA A 368 -12.92 -11.55 7.69
C ALA A 368 -13.23 -13.05 7.83
N GLU A 369 -13.32 -13.56 9.06
CA GLU A 369 -13.69 -14.96 9.34
C GLU A 369 -15.12 -15.32 8.87
N ALA A 370 -16.05 -14.35 8.90
CA ALA A 370 -17.43 -14.54 8.46
C ALA A 370 -17.57 -14.61 6.92
N VAL A 371 -16.70 -13.92 6.19
CA VAL A 371 -16.71 -13.94 4.70
C VAL A 371 -15.82 -15.04 4.16
N TYR A 372 -14.72 -15.33 4.84
CA TYR A 372 -13.75 -16.37 4.47
C TYR A 372 -13.67 -17.43 5.58
N PRO A 373 -14.63 -18.37 5.64
CA PRO A 373 -14.69 -19.37 6.71
C PRO A 373 -13.42 -20.22 6.81
N GLY A 374 -12.86 -20.29 8.01
CA GLY A 374 -11.64 -21.07 8.27
C GLY A 374 -10.34 -20.32 7.99
N THR A 375 -10.41 -19.06 7.55
CA THR A 375 -9.22 -18.21 7.38
C THR A 375 -8.51 -17.94 8.71
N VAL A 376 -7.21 -17.72 8.64
CA VAL A 376 -6.38 -17.33 9.78
C VAL A 376 -6.06 -15.85 9.63
N VAL A 377 -6.65 -15.03 10.49
CA VAL A 377 -6.36 -13.58 10.49
C VAL A 377 -5.09 -13.30 11.28
N THR A 378 -4.16 -12.57 10.69
CA THR A 378 -2.86 -12.28 11.29
C THR A 378 -2.40 -10.87 11.00
N PRO A 379 -1.70 -10.19 11.94
CA PRO A 379 -1.05 -8.92 11.61
C PRO A 379 0.06 -9.10 10.57
N TYR A 380 0.31 -8.04 9.82
CA TYR A 380 1.33 -7.95 8.79
C TYR A 380 1.97 -6.56 8.82
N ILE A 381 3.20 -6.45 8.33
CA ILE A 381 3.86 -5.16 8.09
C ILE A 381 3.75 -4.85 6.61
N GLN A 382 3.02 -3.80 6.26
CA GLN A 382 2.93 -3.32 4.88
C GLN A 382 4.31 -2.90 4.40
N LEU A 383 4.76 -3.50 3.29
CA LEU A 383 6.09 -3.20 2.71
C LEU A 383 6.05 -1.98 1.79
N GLY A 384 4.89 -1.76 1.17
CA GLY A 384 4.53 -0.52 0.47
C GLY A 384 4.14 0.56 1.46
N ALA A 385 3.59 1.62 0.94
CA ALA A 385 2.94 2.67 1.73
C ALA A 385 1.53 2.86 1.21
N SER A 386 0.64 3.35 2.06
CA SER A 386 -0.70 3.78 1.70
C SER A 386 -0.99 5.14 2.34
N ASP A 387 -2.05 5.76 1.90
CA ASP A 387 -2.51 7.05 2.43
C ASP A 387 -2.95 6.97 3.90
N SER A 388 -3.30 5.78 4.40
CA SER A 388 -3.74 5.60 5.79
C SER A 388 -2.68 5.95 6.84
N ARG A 389 -1.39 5.96 6.48
CA ARG A 389 -0.32 6.41 7.38
C ARG A 389 -0.57 7.82 7.94
N HIS A 390 -1.25 8.68 7.17
CA HIS A 390 -1.57 10.03 7.60
C HIS A 390 -2.63 10.06 8.69
N PHE A 391 -3.53 9.07 8.71
CA PHE A 391 -4.55 8.92 9.76
C PHE A 391 -3.99 8.52 11.11
N THR A 392 -2.78 7.98 11.18
CA THR A 392 -2.13 7.65 12.47
C THR A 392 -1.91 8.87 13.38
N ARG A 393 -2.05 10.09 12.86
CA ARG A 393 -2.04 11.33 13.65
C ARG A 393 -3.29 11.50 14.50
N ILE A 394 -4.42 10.93 14.07
CA ILE A 394 -5.74 11.15 14.66
C ILE A 394 -6.45 9.84 15.07
N CYS A 395 -5.84 8.69 14.79
CA CYS A 395 -6.39 7.37 15.10
C CYS A 395 -5.25 6.39 15.46
N ASP A 396 -5.43 5.60 16.53
CA ASP A 396 -4.47 4.56 16.91
C ASP A 396 -4.72 3.22 16.20
N ALA A 397 -5.95 2.96 15.74
CA ALA A 397 -6.36 1.71 15.10
C ALA A 397 -6.52 1.90 13.58
N VAL A 398 -5.40 1.93 12.87
CA VAL A 398 -5.31 2.11 11.43
C VAL A 398 -4.83 0.81 10.79
N TYR A 399 -5.71 0.16 10.03
CA TYR A 399 -5.43 -1.13 9.41
C TYR A 399 -5.46 -1.02 7.88
N ARG A 400 -4.71 -1.92 7.22
CA ARG A 400 -4.59 -2.05 5.76
C ARG A 400 -5.00 -3.44 5.37
N PHE A 401 -6.15 -3.55 4.75
CA PHE A 401 -6.69 -4.84 4.34
C PHE A 401 -7.71 -4.66 3.23
N THR A 402 -7.32 -5.07 2.04
CA THR A 402 -8.24 -5.22 0.92
C THR A 402 -8.84 -6.61 0.98
N PRO A 403 -10.16 -6.75 1.16
CA PRO A 403 -10.79 -8.05 1.40
C PRO A 403 -10.93 -8.89 0.12
N PHE A 404 -9.84 -9.04 -0.62
CA PHE A 404 -9.78 -9.86 -1.84
C PHE A 404 -8.91 -11.08 -1.61
N GLU A 405 -9.39 -12.24 -2.07
CA GLU A 405 -8.61 -13.48 -2.13
C GLU A 405 -7.82 -13.48 -3.44
N ILE A 406 -6.55 -13.10 -3.36
CA ILE A 406 -5.69 -12.93 -4.53
C ILE A 406 -4.58 -13.97 -4.59
N SER A 407 -4.35 -14.49 -5.77
CA SER A 407 -3.22 -15.36 -6.07
C SER A 407 -1.91 -14.56 -6.18
N LEU A 408 -0.77 -15.27 -6.14
CA LEU A 408 0.53 -14.65 -6.40
C LEU A 408 0.63 -14.09 -7.82
N GLU A 409 -0.06 -14.71 -8.78
CA GLU A 409 -0.11 -14.26 -10.17
C GLU A 409 -0.87 -12.94 -10.28
N GLU A 410 -2.08 -12.85 -9.75
CA GLU A 410 -2.87 -11.61 -9.72
C GLU A 410 -2.12 -10.50 -8.99
N ARG A 411 -1.56 -10.79 -7.82
CA ARG A 411 -0.72 -9.84 -7.08
C ARG A 411 0.46 -9.34 -7.91
N GLY A 412 1.04 -10.17 -8.76
CA GLY A 412 2.12 -9.80 -9.67
C GLY A 412 1.69 -8.82 -10.78
N THR A 413 0.39 -8.60 -10.98
CA THR A 413 -0.14 -7.64 -11.95
C THR A 413 -0.35 -6.23 -11.38
N LEU A 414 -0.25 -6.05 -10.07
CA LEU A 414 -0.26 -4.71 -9.44
C LEU A 414 0.82 -3.83 -10.06
N HIS A 415 0.44 -2.63 -10.53
CA HIS A 415 1.29 -1.69 -11.26
C HIS A 415 1.92 -2.25 -12.56
N ALA A 416 1.62 -3.51 -12.93
CA ALA A 416 2.10 -4.15 -14.14
C ALA A 416 1.04 -4.17 -15.25
N VAL A 417 1.35 -4.80 -16.38
CA VAL A 417 0.37 -5.06 -17.44
C VAL A 417 -0.57 -6.21 -17.05
N ASN A 418 -1.75 -6.25 -17.66
CA ASN A 418 -2.73 -7.34 -17.45
C ASN A 418 -3.29 -7.42 -16.02
N GLU A 419 -3.41 -6.27 -15.34
CA GLU A 419 -4.09 -6.18 -14.05
C GLU A 419 -5.53 -6.65 -14.19
N ARG A 420 -5.95 -7.54 -13.30
CA ARG A 420 -7.26 -8.17 -13.34
C ARG A 420 -7.66 -8.71 -11.98
N ILE A 421 -8.94 -8.92 -11.79
CA ILE A 421 -9.50 -9.55 -10.60
C ILE A 421 -10.60 -10.54 -10.98
N HIS A 422 -10.66 -11.68 -10.29
CA HIS A 422 -11.82 -12.56 -10.40
C HIS A 422 -13.07 -11.88 -9.88
N VAL A 423 -14.14 -11.89 -10.69
CA VAL A 423 -15.43 -11.27 -10.32
C VAL A 423 -15.98 -11.85 -9.02
N ALA A 424 -15.87 -13.17 -8.82
CA ALA A 424 -16.31 -13.84 -7.59
C ALA A 424 -15.56 -13.33 -6.36
N THR A 425 -14.25 -13.11 -6.46
CA THR A 425 -13.41 -12.56 -5.40
C THR A 425 -13.82 -11.12 -5.07
N TRP A 426 -14.00 -10.29 -6.09
CA TRP A 426 -14.43 -8.90 -5.90
C TRP A 426 -15.82 -8.81 -5.23
N LEU A 427 -16.76 -9.67 -5.63
CA LEU A 427 -18.09 -9.73 -5.00
C LEU A 427 -18.02 -10.14 -3.52
N ARG A 428 -17.09 -11.01 -3.14
CA ARG A 428 -16.81 -11.32 -1.71
C ARG A 428 -16.26 -10.10 -0.97
N GLY A 429 -15.48 -9.26 -1.65
CA GLY A 429 -15.04 -7.99 -1.09
C GLY A 429 -16.22 -7.06 -0.74
N ILE A 430 -17.25 -7.00 -1.59
CA ILE A 430 -18.49 -6.26 -1.28
C ILE A 430 -19.16 -6.85 -0.03
N GLU A 431 -19.31 -8.19 0.02
CA GLU A 431 -19.89 -8.87 1.19
C GLU A 431 -19.14 -8.55 2.48
N PHE A 432 -17.81 -8.44 2.42
CA PHE A 432 -17.01 -8.04 3.57
C PHE A 432 -17.39 -6.65 4.06
N TYR A 433 -17.42 -5.65 3.16
CA TYR A 433 -17.80 -4.29 3.54
C TYR A 433 -19.27 -4.19 4.00
N GLU A 434 -20.20 -4.96 3.42
CA GLU A 434 -21.58 -5.02 3.90
C GLU A 434 -21.66 -5.54 5.35
N LYS A 435 -20.93 -6.63 5.66
CA LYS A 435 -20.89 -7.18 7.02
C LYS A 435 -20.20 -6.24 8.00
N LEU A 436 -19.13 -5.59 7.56
CA LEU A 436 -18.41 -4.61 8.37
C LEU A 436 -19.33 -3.45 8.74
N VAL A 437 -19.96 -2.83 7.74
CA VAL A 437 -20.88 -1.69 7.92
C VAL A 437 -22.07 -2.05 8.79
N ALA A 438 -22.63 -3.26 8.64
CA ALA A 438 -23.74 -3.72 9.45
C ALA A 438 -23.39 -3.94 10.93
N ALA A 439 -22.11 -4.01 11.26
CA ALA A 439 -21.60 -4.20 12.62
C ALA A 439 -21.04 -2.90 13.26
N LEU A 440 -21.01 -1.79 12.51
CA LEU A 440 -20.63 -0.45 12.96
C LEU A 440 -21.84 0.28 13.55
#